data_d3224e23163a528d8091a49678785465
#
_entry.id   d3224e23163a528d8091a49678785465
#
_cell.length_a   1.000
_cell.length_b   1.000
_cell.length_c   1.000
_cell.angle_alpha   90.00
_cell.angle_beta   90.00
_cell.angle_gamma   90.00
#
_symmetry.space_group_name_H-M   'P 1'
#
loop_
_entity.id
_entity.type
_entity.pdbx_description
1 polymer ?
#
loop_
_entity_poly.entity_id
_entity_poly.type
_entity_poly.pdbx_seq_one_letter_code
_entity_poly.pdbx_strand_id
1 'polypeptide(L)'
;MSTIRKRKGKWFVEIRKKYFKPIRKTFEYKLDAEKYAREKQAEIDKGFLVSYEQAQSTKLSELLERYRTEITSKKKGATVEDFKIKYLQTLPIADNYLISVTPTKIAKLRDALLADRKPGTVCKYLAFISNCWNVARKEWGINLPDNPVSMIRKPIVKDRRDRILTLEEYEKLLHACSLSKLYSMKGMVIFAYTTSARYGEILKLQKKDVDFIKRTAILRDTKNDEDRVLPLTEEAMKVLKEQPLTTSGHFFQASNDKFKHYWNKAKLIAEVENFRFHDLRACALTNFFLPPYNFSIPMVAKISGHKSWKELERYERMKPNAVVDQFIKLKK
;
A
#
# COMPACT_ATOMS: atom_id res chain seq x y z
N MET A 1 28.88 -22.37 -30.95
CA MET A 1 29.07 -22.70 -32.39
C MET A 1 27.69 -22.71 -33.05
N SER A 2 27.57 -22.01 -34.17
CA SER A 2 26.35 -22.03 -35.01
C SER A 2 26.56 -22.89 -36.24
N THR A 3 25.61 -23.75 -36.58
CA THR A 3 25.63 -24.59 -37.76
C THR A 3 24.43 -24.26 -38.64
N ILE A 4 24.68 -24.02 -39.92
CA ILE A 4 23.64 -23.73 -40.92
C ILE A 4 23.69 -24.83 -41.98
N ARG A 5 22.56 -25.49 -42.22
CA ARG A 5 22.50 -26.61 -43.20
C ARG A 5 21.16 -26.63 -43.96
N LYS A 6 21.16 -27.05 -45.19
CA LYS A 6 19.93 -27.21 -45.98
C LYS A 6 19.28 -28.57 -45.66
N ARG A 7 17.97 -28.58 -45.29
CA ARG A 7 17.18 -29.78 -45.06
C ARG A 7 15.81 -29.65 -45.73
N LYS A 8 15.45 -30.64 -46.52
CA LYS A 8 14.14 -30.66 -47.22
C LYS A 8 13.77 -29.32 -47.87
N GLY A 9 14.67 -28.71 -48.63
CA GLY A 9 14.48 -27.45 -49.33
C GLY A 9 14.60 -26.18 -48.52
N LYS A 10 14.64 -26.27 -47.17
CA LYS A 10 14.72 -25.13 -46.25
C LYS A 10 16.09 -25.06 -45.51
N TRP A 11 16.45 -23.88 -45.04
CA TRP A 11 17.69 -23.63 -44.30
C TRP A 11 17.49 -23.80 -42.81
N PHE A 12 18.19 -24.75 -42.21
CA PHE A 12 18.11 -25.07 -40.77
C PHE A 12 19.31 -24.48 -40.03
N VAL A 13 19.06 -23.68 -39.02
CA VAL A 13 20.05 -23.10 -38.14
C VAL A 13 20.00 -23.85 -36.81
N GLU A 14 21.16 -24.30 -36.32
CA GLU A 14 21.32 -24.83 -34.97
C GLU A 14 22.48 -24.14 -34.28
N ILE A 15 22.21 -23.53 -33.11
CA ILE A 15 23.20 -22.83 -32.31
C ILE A 15 23.33 -23.58 -30.98
N ARG A 16 24.54 -24.06 -30.67
CA ARG A 16 24.84 -24.79 -29.44
C ARG A 16 25.81 -24.00 -28.58
N LYS A 17 25.51 -23.87 -27.28
CA LYS A 17 26.40 -23.32 -26.26
C LYS A 17 26.39 -24.26 -25.06
N LYS A 18 27.58 -24.46 -24.41
CA LYS A 18 27.73 -25.27 -23.21
C LYS A 18 26.76 -24.74 -22.12
N TYR A 19 26.02 -25.65 -21.50
CA TYR A 19 24.97 -25.36 -20.49
C TYR A 19 23.67 -24.71 -20.97
N PHE A 20 23.43 -24.58 -22.31
CA PHE A 20 22.19 -24.07 -22.85
C PHE A 20 21.53 -25.09 -23.78
N LYS A 21 20.20 -25.11 -23.82
CA LYS A 21 19.48 -25.89 -24.82
C LYS A 21 19.79 -25.37 -26.22
N PRO A 22 20.01 -26.25 -27.21
CA PRO A 22 20.29 -25.85 -28.58
C PRO A 22 19.13 -25.00 -29.15
N ILE A 23 19.46 -23.85 -29.72
CA ILE A 23 18.47 -23.02 -30.45
C ILE A 23 18.41 -23.57 -31.87
N ARG A 24 17.17 -23.89 -32.32
CA ARG A 24 16.92 -24.43 -33.65
C ARG A 24 15.84 -23.63 -34.34
N LYS A 25 16.10 -23.20 -35.61
CA LYS A 25 15.12 -22.49 -36.44
C LYS A 25 15.33 -22.79 -37.88
N THR A 26 14.22 -22.76 -38.66
CA THR A 26 14.22 -23.07 -40.10
C THR A 26 13.80 -21.83 -40.88
N PHE A 27 14.44 -21.58 -42.00
CA PHE A 27 14.22 -20.41 -42.85
C PHE A 27 14.05 -20.86 -44.32
N GLU A 28 13.38 -20.07 -45.11
CA GLU A 28 13.21 -20.34 -46.56
C GLU A 28 14.44 -19.88 -47.33
N TYR A 29 15.06 -18.77 -46.94
CA TYR A 29 16.22 -18.21 -47.58
C TYR A 29 17.49 -18.34 -46.74
N LYS A 30 18.62 -18.55 -47.43
CA LYS A 30 19.93 -18.69 -46.76
C LYS A 30 20.36 -17.42 -46.02
N LEU A 31 20.07 -16.28 -46.63
CA LEU A 31 20.43 -14.98 -46.11
C LEU A 31 19.76 -14.70 -44.72
N ASP A 32 18.49 -15.08 -44.57
CA ASP A 32 17.77 -14.93 -43.30
C ASP A 32 18.33 -15.87 -42.22
N ALA A 33 18.70 -17.09 -42.63
CA ALA A 33 19.35 -18.04 -41.72
C ALA A 33 20.69 -17.53 -41.23
N GLU A 34 21.52 -16.94 -42.09
CA GLU A 34 22.82 -16.36 -41.73
C GLU A 34 22.69 -15.10 -40.88
N LYS A 35 21.73 -14.24 -41.20
CA LYS A 35 21.42 -13.04 -40.40
C LYS A 35 20.99 -13.44 -38.98
N TYR A 36 20.06 -14.36 -38.86
CA TYR A 36 19.60 -14.88 -37.59
C TYR A 36 20.72 -15.53 -36.78
N ALA A 37 21.57 -16.34 -37.41
CA ALA A 37 22.69 -16.99 -36.74
C ALA A 37 23.69 -15.95 -36.19
N ARG A 38 24.02 -14.90 -36.95
CA ARG A 38 24.89 -13.79 -36.54
C ARG A 38 24.31 -13.00 -35.37
N GLU A 39 23.04 -12.62 -35.45
CA GLU A 39 22.35 -11.88 -34.39
C GLU A 39 22.34 -12.69 -33.08
N LYS A 40 21.96 -13.98 -33.15
CA LYS A 40 21.94 -14.84 -32.00
C LYS A 40 23.33 -15.16 -31.43
N GLN A 41 24.34 -15.29 -32.31
CA GLN A 41 25.71 -15.47 -31.83
C GLN A 41 26.22 -14.22 -31.11
N ALA A 42 25.90 -13.02 -31.62
CA ALA A 42 26.24 -11.75 -30.97
C ALA A 42 25.54 -11.59 -29.61
N GLU A 43 24.28 -12.02 -29.48
CA GLU A 43 23.56 -12.06 -28.20
C GLU A 43 24.26 -13.02 -27.21
N ILE A 44 24.69 -14.18 -27.68
CA ILE A 44 25.42 -15.18 -26.89
C ILE A 44 26.76 -14.62 -26.40
N ASP A 45 27.51 -13.98 -27.27
CA ASP A 45 28.85 -13.46 -26.96
C ASP A 45 28.80 -12.27 -26.00
N LYS A 46 27.72 -11.48 -26.05
CA LYS A 46 27.41 -10.42 -25.11
C LYS A 46 26.83 -10.94 -23.76
N GLY A 47 26.66 -12.26 -23.59
CA GLY A 47 26.05 -12.84 -22.39
C GLY A 47 24.53 -12.69 -22.31
N PHE A 48 23.88 -12.19 -23.36
CA PHE A 48 22.42 -11.91 -23.41
C PHE A 48 21.59 -13.04 -23.97
N LEU A 49 22.04 -14.30 -23.87
CA LEU A 49 21.16 -15.41 -24.26
C LEU A 49 20.07 -15.62 -23.21
N VAL A 50 18.98 -14.90 -23.39
CA VAL A 50 17.80 -15.00 -22.52
C VAL A 50 16.86 -16.03 -23.13
N SER A 51 16.71 -17.21 -22.49
CA SER A 51 15.64 -18.14 -22.84
C SER A 51 14.34 -17.66 -22.21
N TYR A 52 13.34 -17.42 -23.04
CA TYR A 52 11.97 -17.07 -22.62
C TYR A 52 11.05 -18.29 -22.52
N GLU A 53 11.58 -19.53 -22.47
CA GLU A 53 10.76 -20.75 -22.47
C GLU A 53 9.71 -20.74 -21.34
N GLN A 54 10.12 -20.38 -20.12
CA GLN A 54 9.18 -20.27 -19.00
C GLN A 54 8.12 -19.18 -19.23
N ALA A 55 8.51 -18.04 -19.81
CA ALA A 55 7.56 -16.97 -20.11
C ALA A 55 6.57 -17.34 -21.23
N GLN A 56 6.96 -18.25 -22.13
CA GLN A 56 6.12 -18.76 -23.21
C GLN A 56 5.18 -19.88 -22.76
N SER A 57 5.47 -20.57 -21.66
CA SER A 57 4.70 -21.71 -21.16
C SER A 57 3.89 -21.39 -19.89
N THR A 58 4.24 -20.34 -19.13
CA THR A 58 3.55 -19.96 -17.90
C THR A 58 2.52 -18.86 -18.15
N LYS A 59 1.29 -19.05 -17.68
CA LYS A 59 0.24 -18.05 -17.72
C LYS A 59 0.38 -17.04 -16.57
N LEU A 60 -0.21 -15.84 -16.75
CA LEU A 60 -0.28 -14.85 -15.68
C LEU A 60 -1.05 -15.37 -14.45
N SER A 61 -2.10 -16.16 -14.64
CA SER A 61 -2.85 -16.80 -13.55
C SER A 61 -1.97 -17.72 -12.69
N GLU A 62 -1.09 -18.49 -13.32
CA GLU A 62 -0.14 -19.37 -12.63
C GLU A 62 0.92 -18.58 -11.87
N LEU A 63 1.42 -17.49 -12.45
CA LEU A 63 2.33 -16.58 -11.77
C LEU A 63 1.69 -15.97 -10.52
N LEU A 64 0.44 -15.51 -10.64
CA LEU A 64 -0.34 -14.95 -9.54
C LEU A 64 -0.57 -15.99 -8.43
N GLU A 65 -0.87 -17.23 -8.80
CA GLU A 65 -1.07 -18.33 -7.86
C GLU A 65 0.22 -18.67 -7.10
N ARG A 66 1.35 -18.76 -7.81
CA ARG A 66 2.65 -18.98 -7.18
C ARG A 66 2.97 -17.84 -6.20
N TYR A 67 2.71 -16.59 -6.58
CA TYR A 67 2.91 -15.46 -5.69
C TYR A 67 2.00 -15.52 -4.46
N ARG A 68 0.76 -15.96 -4.64
CA ARG A 68 -0.21 -16.17 -3.55
C ARG A 68 0.33 -17.15 -2.51
N THR A 69 0.83 -18.28 -2.96
CA THR A 69 1.29 -19.37 -2.09
C THR A 69 2.65 -19.10 -1.45
N GLU A 70 3.63 -18.59 -2.19
CA GLU A 70 4.99 -18.43 -1.71
C GLU A 70 5.24 -17.11 -0.98
N ILE A 71 4.56 -16.03 -1.38
CA ILE A 71 4.83 -14.67 -0.89
C ILE A 71 3.66 -14.13 -0.05
N THR A 72 2.42 -14.13 -0.60
CA THR A 72 1.27 -13.52 0.07
C THR A 72 0.94 -14.23 1.38
N SER A 73 1.02 -15.55 1.43
CA SER A 73 0.72 -16.36 2.62
C SER A 73 1.52 -15.96 3.87
N LYS A 74 2.73 -15.41 3.67
CA LYS A 74 3.64 -14.99 4.75
C LYS A 74 3.43 -13.54 5.21
N LYS A 75 2.53 -12.79 4.57
CA LYS A 75 2.30 -11.37 4.88
C LYS A 75 1.22 -11.17 5.93
N LYS A 76 1.37 -10.18 6.80
CA LYS A 76 0.32 -9.77 7.76
C LYS A 76 -1.00 -9.38 7.08
N GLY A 77 -0.96 -8.89 5.85
CA GLY A 77 -2.12 -8.51 5.04
C GLY A 77 -2.59 -9.57 4.05
N ALA A 78 -2.24 -10.85 4.25
CA ALA A 78 -2.51 -11.96 3.32
C ALA A 78 -3.94 -12.01 2.80
N THR A 79 -4.94 -11.90 3.68
CA THR A 79 -6.36 -11.99 3.32
C THR A 79 -6.77 -10.95 2.27
N VAL A 80 -6.37 -9.68 2.45
CA VAL A 80 -6.73 -8.59 1.52
C VAL A 80 -6.02 -8.76 0.18
N GLU A 81 -4.80 -9.26 0.19
CA GLU A 81 -4.02 -9.52 -1.02
C GLU A 81 -4.57 -10.74 -1.77
N ASP A 82 -4.98 -11.79 -1.06
CA ASP A 82 -5.63 -12.99 -1.59
C ASP A 82 -6.89 -12.65 -2.40
N PHE A 83 -7.77 -11.81 -1.86
CA PHE A 83 -8.95 -11.32 -2.60
C PHE A 83 -8.58 -10.62 -3.91
N LYS A 84 -7.52 -9.81 -3.91
CA LYS A 84 -7.06 -9.14 -5.14
C LYS A 84 -6.53 -10.13 -6.16
N ILE A 85 -5.77 -11.14 -5.72
CA ILE A 85 -5.23 -12.17 -6.59
C ILE A 85 -6.36 -12.96 -7.25
N LYS A 86 -7.29 -13.47 -6.44
CA LYS A 86 -8.46 -14.21 -6.92
C LYS A 86 -9.24 -13.40 -7.96
N TYR A 87 -9.47 -12.10 -7.68
CA TYR A 87 -10.14 -11.23 -8.65
C TYR A 87 -9.32 -11.07 -9.94
N LEU A 88 -8.01 -10.84 -9.87
CA LEU A 88 -7.16 -10.73 -11.07
C LEU A 88 -7.15 -12.02 -11.88
N GLN A 89 -7.23 -13.18 -11.24
CA GLN A 89 -7.31 -14.49 -11.91
C GLN A 89 -8.61 -14.71 -12.67
N THR A 90 -9.71 -14.01 -12.35
CA THR A 90 -10.96 -14.06 -13.11
C THR A 90 -10.94 -13.20 -14.36
N LEU A 91 -9.94 -12.34 -14.55
CA LEU A 91 -9.89 -11.41 -15.67
C LEU A 91 -9.26 -12.07 -16.91
N PRO A 92 -9.70 -11.74 -18.13
CA PRO A 92 -9.20 -12.36 -19.38
C PRO A 92 -7.68 -12.25 -19.57
N ILE A 93 -7.04 -11.24 -18.97
CA ILE A 93 -5.60 -11.08 -19.04
C ILE A 93 -4.85 -12.22 -18.33
N ALA A 94 -5.46 -12.85 -17.32
CA ALA A 94 -4.86 -13.92 -16.53
C ALA A 94 -4.56 -15.19 -17.38
N ASP A 95 -5.30 -15.41 -18.45
CA ASP A 95 -5.09 -16.52 -19.38
C ASP A 95 -3.94 -16.32 -20.37
N ASN A 96 -3.37 -15.12 -20.41
CA ASN A 96 -2.25 -14.87 -21.31
C ASN A 96 -0.95 -15.45 -20.76
N TYR A 97 -0.16 -16.05 -21.65
CA TYR A 97 1.23 -16.39 -21.36
C TYR A 97 2.04 -15.14 -21.04
N LEU A 98 2.97 -15.23 -20.11
CA LEU A 98 3.74 -14.08 -19.61
C LEU A 98 4.42 -13.30 -20.72
N ILE A 99 4.98 -14.00 -21.72
CA ILE A 99 5.61 -13.35 -22.89
C ILE A 99 4.64 -12.46 -23.69
N SER A 100 3.34 -12.73 -23.63
CA SER A 100 2.30 -12.01 -24.35
C SER A 100 1.59 -10.94 -23.50
N VAL A 101 1.96 -10.78 -22.23
CA VAL A 101 1.45 -9.70 -21.36
C VAL A 101 2.19 -8.41 -21.69
N THR A 102 1.70 -7.71 -22.71
CA THR A 102 2.31 -6.49 -23.23
C THR A 102 1.83 -5.23 -22.51
N PRO A 103 2.56 -4.10 -22.58
CA PRO A 103 2.08 -2.80 -22.08
C PRO A 103 0.69 -2.42 -22.60
N THR A 104 0.40 -2.71 -23.88
CA THR A 104 -0.92 -2.46 -24.47
C THR A 104 -2.03 -3.23 -23.77
N LYS A 105 -1.80 -4.52 -23.44
CA LYS A 105 -2.78 -5.33 -22.70
C LYS A 105 -2.98 -4.82 -21.27
N ILE A 106 -1.91 -4.38 -20.60
CA ILE A 106 -2.00 -3.77 -19.27
C ILE A 106 -2.73 -2.42 -19.32
N ALA A 107 -2.52 -1.62 -20.38
CA ALA A 107 -3.29 -0.38 -20.58
C ALA A 107 -4.78 -0.65 -20.76
N LYS A 108 -5.15 -1.65 -21.59
CA LYS A 108 -6.56 -2.10 -21.73
C LYS A 108 -7.16 -2.58 -20.42
N LEU A 109 -6.41 -3.35 -19.61
CA LEU A 109 -6.83 -3.75 -18.26
C LEU A 109 -7.06 -2.54 -17.37
N ARG A 110 -6.13 -1.57 -17.34
CA ARG A 110 -6.28 -0.32 -16.60
C ARG A 110 -7.59 0.38 -16.94
N ASP A 111 -7.85 0.55 -18.23
CA ASP A 111 -9.01 1.30 -18.75
C ASP A 111 -10.32 0.55 -18.44
N ALA A 112 -10.34 -0.77 -18.58
CA ALA A 112 -11.48 -1.59 -18.19
C ALA A 112 -11.76 -1.51 -16.67
N LEU A 113 -10.72 -1.53 -15.84
CA LEU A 113 -10.90 -1.37 -14.39
C LEU A 113 -11.35 0.04 -13.98
N LEU A 114 -11.00 1.07 -14.74
CA LEU A 114 -11.43 2.44 -14.47
C LEU A 114 -12.91 2.68 -14.74
N ALA A 115 -13.57 1.81 -15.52
CA ALA A 115 -15.00 1.92 -15.80
C ALA A 115 -15.87 1.76 -14.54
N ASP A 116 -15.45 0.91 -13.59
CA ASP A 116 -16.22 0.61 -12.37
C ASP A 116 -15.45 0.86 -11.03
N ARG A 117 -14.17 1.21 -11.11
CA ARG A 117 -13.31 1.34 -9.93
C ARG A 117 -12.63 2.69 -9.84
N LYS A 118 -12.44 3.17 -8.60
CA LYS A 118 -11.72 4.41 -8.33
C LYS A 118 -10.24 4.30 -8.75
N PRO A 119 -9.63 5.39 -9.25
CA PRO A 119 -8.22 5.43 -9.70
C PRO A 119 -7.23 4.82 -8.69
N GLY A 120 -7.39 5.12 -7.40
CA GLY A 120 -6.53 4.58 -6.35
C GLY A 120 -6.63 3.05 -6.19
N THR A 121 -7.79 2.45 -6.49
CA THR A 121 -7.96 1.00 -6.49
C THR A 121 -7.27 0.38 -7.70
N VAL A 122 -7.42 0.97 -8.88
CA VAL A 122 -6.76 0.52 -10.11
C VAL A 122 -5.23 0.58 -9.95
N CYS A 123 -4.70 1.67 -9.40
CA CYS A 123 -3.26 1.77 -9.08
C CYS A 123 -2.76 0.63 -8.18
N LYS A 124 -3.58 0.18 -7.21
CA LYS A 124 -3.22 -0.95 -6.33
C LYS A 124 -3.18 -2.28 -7.08
N TYR A 125 -4.10 -2.54 -8.02
CA TYR A 125 -4.05 -3.74 -8.86
C TYR A 125 -2.83 -3.73 -9.79
N LEU A 126 -2.55 -2.60 -10.42
CA LEU A 126 -1.37 -2.44 -11.27
C LEU A 126 -0.06 -2.63 -10.49
N ALA A 127 0.03 -2.03 -9.31
CA ALA A 127 1.20 -2.19 -8.43
C ALA A 127 1.39 -3.65 -8.00
N PHE A 128 0.29 -4.37 -7.77
CA PHE A 128 0.33 -5.78 -7.42
C PHE A 128 0.89 -6.63 -8.58
N ILE A 129 0.37 -6.48 -9.81
CA ILE A 129 0.89 -7.17 -11.01
C ILE A 129 2.37 -6.84 -11.20
N SER A 130 2.75 -5.56 -11.04
CA SER A 130 4.14 -5.11 -11.15
C SER A 130 5.06 -5.80 -10.14
N ASN A 131 4.60 -5.98 -8.89
CA ASN A 131 5.37 -6.67 -7.85
C ASN A 131 5.54 -8.16 -8.18
N CYS A 132 4.47 -8.84 -8.61
CA CYS A 132 4.54 -10.24 -9.04
C CYS A 132 5.56 -10.42 -10.19
N TRP A 133 5.51 -9.52 -11.17
CA TRP A 133 6.45 -9.52 -12.30
C TRP A 133 7.90 -9.36 -11.85
N ASN A 134 8.15 -8.41 -10.95
CA ASN A 134 9.50 -8.15 -10.44
C ASN A 134 10.04 -9.30 -9.60
N VAL A 135 9.22 -9.94 -8.77
CA VAL A 135 9.61 -11.13 -7.99
C VAL A 135 9.94 -12.27 -8.94
N ALA A 136 9.11 -12.51 -9.96
CA ALA A 136 9.37 -13.54 -10.96
C ALA A 136 10.74 -13.38 -11.66
N ARG A 137 11.08 -12.14 -12.01
CA ARG A 137 12.38 -11.83 -12.65
C ARG A 137 13.55 -11.94 -11.69
N LYS A 138 13.42 -11.38 -10.46
CA LYS A 138 14.53 -11.17 -9.56
C LYS A 138 14.80 -12.37 -8.64
N GLU A 139 13.74 -13.03 -8.19
CA GLU A 139 13.85 -14.07 -7.15
C GLU A 139 13.62 -15.47 -7.72
N TRP A 140 12.73 -15.61 -8.72
CA TRP A 140 12.43 -16.92 -9.31
C TRP A 140 13.22 -17.23 -10.57
N GLY A 141 14.06 -16.30 -11.02
CA GLY A 141 14.93 -16.49 -12.19
C GLY A 141 14.17 -16.66 -13.50
N ILE A 142 12.87 -16.28 -13.55
CA ILE A 142 12.09 -16.35 -14.78
C ILE A 142 12.52 -15.19 -15.68
N ASN A 143 13.07 -15.53 -16.84
CA ASN A 143 13.38 -14.52 -17.84
C ASN A 143 12.09 -13.95 -18.41
N LEU A 144 11.79 -12.71 -18.08
CA LEU A 144 10.62 -11.95 -18.55
C LEU A 144 11.08 -10.71 -19.29
N PRO A 145 10.30 -10.22 -20.27
CA PRO A 145 10.45 -8.86 -20.80
C PRO A 145 10.42 -7.82 -19.70
N ASP A 146 10.73 -6.58 -20.04
CA ASP A 146 10.59 -5.48 -19.11
C ASP A 146 9.17 -5.40 -18.55
N ASN A 147 9.08 -4.93 -17.31
CA ASN A 147 7.81 -4.91 -16.59
C ASN A 147 6.77 -4.07 -17.35
N PRO A 148 5.72 -4.69 -17.90
CA PRO A 148 4.77 -3.98 -18.75
C PRO A 148 3.96 -2.91 -18.03
N VAL A 149 3.87 -3.00 -16.69
CA VAL A 149 3.20 -1.99 -15.85
C VAL A 149 4.04 -0.72 -15.73
N SER A 150 5.37 -0.82 -15.77
CA SER A 150 6.25 0.34 -15.70
C SER A 150 6.22 1.18 -16.97
N MET A 151 5.78 0.59 -18.08
CA MET A 151 5.74 1.21 -19.40
C MET A 151 4.44 1.95 -19.71
N ILE A 152 3.46 1.91 -18.80
CA ILE A 152 2.17 2.59 -19.00
C ILE A 152 1.98 3.76 -18.03
N ARG A 153 1.16 4.73 -18.42
CA ARG A 153 0.73 5.81 -17.51
C ARG A 153 -0.23 5.25 -16.47
N LYS A 154 0.05 5.51 -15.20
CA LYS A 154 -0.85 5.18 -14.10
C LYS A 154 -1.97 6.21 -13.98
N PRO A 155 -3.16 5.81 -13.48
CA PRO A 155 -4.24 6.76 -13.19
C PRO A 155 -3.80 7.81 -12.17
N ILE A 156 -4.24 9.06 -12.37
CA ILE A 156 -3.98 10.15 -11.41
C ILE A 156 -4.93 9.96 -10.23
N VAL A 157 -4.38 9.87 -9.04
CA VAL A 157 -5.15 9.74 -7.80
C VAL A 157 -5.27 11.11 -7.14
N LYS A 158 -6.49 11.66 -7.12
CA LYS A 158 -6.81 12.95 -6.47
C LYS A 158 -7.54 12.76 -5.13
N ASP A 159 -7.39 11.61 -4.47
CA ASP A 159 -8.16 11.21 -3.28
C ASP A 159 -7.62 11.83 -1.97
N ARG A 160 -6.91 12.95 -2.03
CA ARG A 160 -6.45 13.62 -0.81
C ARG A 160 -7.67 14.18 -0.06
N ARG A 161 -7.81 13.76 1.20
CA ARG A 161 -8.84 14.27 2.11
C ARG A 161 -8.21 15.28 3.04
N ASP A 162 -8.78 16.48 3.04
CA ASP A 162 -8.34 17.58 3.91
C ASP A 162 -9.44 17.97 4.92
N ARG A 163 -10.40 17.05 5.16
CA ARG A 163 -11.52 17.24 6.07
C ARG A 163 -11.02 17.20 7.52
N ILE A 164 -11.23 18.28 8.24
CA ILE A 164 -10.96 18.48 9.66
C ILE A 164 -12.26 18.91 10.31
N LEU A 165 -12.56 18.41 11.50
CA LEU A 165 -13.70 18.85 12.29
C LEU A 165 -13.52 20.29 12.79
N THR A 166 -14.59 21.06 12.79
CA THR A 166 -14.69 22.26 13.62
C THR A 166 -14.82 21.84 15.09
N LEU A 167 -14.61 22.77 16.00
CA LEU A 167 -14.81 22.50 17.44
C LEU A 167 -16.27 22.11 17.71
N GLU A 168 -17.22 22.81 17.13
CA GLU A 168 -18.65 22.53 17.24
C GLU A 168 -19.02 21.12 16.74
N GLU A 169 -18.52 20.73 15.56
CA GLU A 169 -18.71 19.38 15.03
C GLU A 169 -18.11 18.30 15.93
N TYR A 170 -16.94 18.57 16.51
CA TYR A 170 -16.31 17.65 17.43
C TYR A 170 -17.12 17.46 18.71
N GLU A 171 -17.65 18.54 19.29
CA GLU A 171 -18.50 18.47 20.49
C GLU A 171 -19.82 17.74 20.22
N LYS A 172 -20.49 18.03 19.10
CA LYS A 172 -21.69 17.29 18.65
C LYS A 172 -21.39 15.80 18.48
N LEU A 173 -20.24 15.47 17.87
CA LEU A 173 -19.82 14.09 17.67
C LEU A 173 -19.54 13.38 19.00
N LEU A 174 -18.90 14.03 19.95
CA LEU A 174 -18.67 13.49 21.29
C LEU A 174 -19.97 13.25 22.07
N HIS A 175 -20.93 14.18 21.95
CA HIS A 175 -22.26 13.99 22.52
C HIS A 175 -22.97 12.78 21.89
N ALA A 176 -23.00 12.69 20.57
CA ALA A 176 -23.59 11.54 19.87
C ALA A 176 -22.90 10.20 20.23
N CYS A 177 -21.58 10.21 20.39
CA CYS A 177 -20.82 9.02 20.83
C CYS A 177 -21.14 8.63 22.27
N SER A 178 -21.50 9.57 23.17
CA SER A 178 -21.89 9.25 24.54
C SER A 178 -23.23 8.52 24.62
N LEU A 179 -24.11 8.67 23.62
CA LEU A 179 -25.37 7.97 23.48
C LEU A 179 -25.23 6.58 22.83
N SER A 180 -24.02 6.19 22.45
CA SER A 180 -23.77 4.94 21.76
C SER A 180 -23.89 3.73 22.71
N LYS A 181 -24.54 2.65 22.23
CA LYS A 181 -24.52 1.36 22.92
C LYS A 181 -23.12 0.70 22.93
N LEU A 182 -22.18 1.17 22.12
CA LEU A 182 -20.77 0.80 22.21
C LEU A 182 -20.10 1.70 23.24
N TYR A 183 -20.01 1.23 24.48
CA TYR A 183 -19.49 1.99 25.63
C TYR A 183 -18.15 2.69 25.35
N SER A 184 -17.24 2.00 24.66
CA SER A 184 -15.90 2.53 24.34
C SER A 184 -15.86 3.59 23.23
N MET A 185 -16.99 3.86 22.54
CA MET A 185 -17.01 4.72 21.35
C MET A 185 -16.49 6.13 21.62
N LYS A 186 -17.02 6.80 22.65
CA LYS A 186 -16.59 8.16 23.04
C LYS A 186 -15.11 8.19 23.39
N GLY A 187 -14.64 7.23 24.20
CA GLY A 187 -13.24 7.13 24.60
C GLY A 187 -12.32 6.90 23.39
N MET A 188 -12.71 6.05 22.43
CA MET A 188 -11.93 5.83 21.21
C MET A 188 -11.81 7.09 20.36
N VAL A 189 -12.88 7.89 20.25
CA VAL A 189 -12.88 9.17 19.51
C VAL A 189 -11.96 10.17 20.17
N ILE A 190 -12.06 10.37 21.48
CA ILE A 190 -11.18 11.30 22.23
C ILE A 190 -9.73 10.84 22.11
N PHE A 191 -9.46 9.54 22.32
CA PHE A 191 -8.11 9.01 22.24
C PHE A 191 -7.49 9.17 20.85
N ALA A 192 -8.25 8.90 19.76
CA ALA A 192 -7.79 9.12 18.40
C ALA A 192 -7.51 10.60 18.09
N TYR A 193 -8.40 11.50 18.55
CA TYR A 193 -8.31 12.93 18.31
C TYR A 193 -7.16 13.60 19.04
N THR A 194 -6.80 13.11 20.24
CA THR A 194 -5.77 13.71 21.09
C THR A 194 -4.38 13.10 20.88
N THR A 195 -4.29 11.86 20.36
CA THR A 195 -3.02 11.13 20.24
C THR A 195 -2.59 10.82 18.81
N SER A 196 -3.46 11.03 17.84
CA SER A 196 -3.25 10.60 16.46
C SER A 196 -3.09 9.08 16.25
N ALA A 197 -3.43 8.24 17.22
CA ALA A 197 -3.33 6.79 17.11
C ALA A 197 -4.26 6.24 15.99
N ARG A 198 -3.79 5.18 15.30
CA ARG A 198 -4.62 4.50 14.30
C ARG A 198 -5.66 3.62 14.97
N TYR A 199 -6.82 3.42 14.33
CA TYR A 199 -7.89 2.56 14.84
C TYR A 199 -7.40 1.19 15.33
N GLY A 200 -6.58 0.50 14.52
CA GLY A 200 -6.03 -0.80 14.91
C GLY A 200 -5.04 -0.73 16.09
N GLU A 201 -4.31 0.38 16.25
CA GLU A 201 -3.43 0.61 17.39
C GLU A 201 -4.23 0.83 18.68
N ILE A 202 -5.35 1.57 18.58
CA ILE A 202 -6.27 1.82 19.70
C ILE A 202 -6.86 0.50 20.21
N LEU A 203 -7.32 -0.38 19.33
CA LEU A 203 -7.90 -1.67 19.71
C LEU A 203 -6.88 -2.65 20.32
N LYS A 204 -5.60 -2.52 19.97
CA LYS A 204 -4.52 -3.36 20.50
C LYS A 204 -3.95 -2.87 21.82
N LEU A 205 -4.26 -1.64 22.23
CA LEU A 205 -3.69 -1.02 23.44
C LEU A 205 -4.13 -1.76 24.71
N GLN A 206 -3.16 -2.23 25.50
CA GLN A 206 -3.36 -2.94 26.75
C GLN A 206 -2.84 -2.13 27.95
N LYS A 207 -3.32 -2.46 29.15
CA LYS A 207 -2.89 -1.82 30.39
C LYS A 207 -1.37 -1.91 30.61
N LYS A 208 -0.76 -3.04 30.29
CA LYS A 208 0.69 -3.28 30.40
C LYS A 208 1.55 -2.36 29.52
N ASP A 209 0.95 -1.78 28.48
CA ASP A 209 1.62 -0.92 27.52
C ASP A 209 1.54 0.56 27.93
N VAL A 210 0.83 0.91 29.00
CA VAL A 210 0.62 2.29 29.46
C VAL A 210 1.35 2.55 30.76
N ASP A 211 2.24 3.55 30.73
CA ASP A 211 2.88 4.11 31.91
C ASP A 211 2.17 5.43 32.28
N PHE A 212 1.32 5.36 33.32
CA PHE A 212 0.54 6.50 33.79
C PHE A 212 1.40 7.57 34.48
N ILE A 213 2.57 7.21 35.01
CA ILE A 213 3.51 8.16 35.67
C ILE A 213 4.24 8.95 34.58
N LYS A 214 4.83 8.25 33.60
CA LYS A 214 5.55 8.88 32.49
C LYS A 214 4.63 9.47 31.44
N ARG A 215 3.32 9.24 31.53
CA ARG A 215 2.31 9.67 30.54
C ARG A 215 2.64 9.18 29.13
N THR A 216 2.96 7.90 29.00
CA THR A 216 3.30 7.29 27.71
C THR A 216 2.56 5.99 27.51
N ALA A 217 2.33 5.63 26.23
CA ALA A 217 1.86 4.33 25.81
C ALA A 217 2.80 3.74 24.75
N ILE A 218 3.04 2.44 24.81
CA ILE A 218 3.80 1.73 23.78
C ILE A 218 2.80 1.13 22.80
N LEU A 219 2.83 1.62 21.56
CA LEU A 219 2.05 1.06 20.47
C LEU A 219 2.88 -0.03 19.77
N ARG A 220 2.49 -1.29 20.05
CA ARG A 220 3.19 -2.46 19.52
C ARG A 220 2.67 -2.85 18.16
N ASP A 221 3.52 -3.53 17.41
CA ASP A 221 3.12 -4.20 16.15
C ASP A 221 2.42 -3.23 15.19
N THR A 222 2.99 -2.03 15.06
CA THR A 222 2.44 -0.98 14.19
C THR A 222 2.53 -1.40 12.72
N LYS A 223 1.85 -0.70 11.83
CA LYS A 223 1.88 -0.97 10.38
C LYS A 223 3.29 -1.00 9.78
N ASN A 224 4.26 -0.41 10.47
CA ASN A 224 5.65 -0.31 10.01
C ASN A 224 6.59 -1.33 10.70
N ASP A 225 6.04 -2.29 11.44
CA ASP A 225 6.76 -3.31 12.22
C ASP A 225 7.73 -2.74 13.28
N GLU A 226 7.50 -1.50 13.73
CA GLU A 226 8.28 -0.85 14.77
C GLU A 226 7.35 -0.45 15.91
N ASP A 227 7.75 -0.78 17.14
CA ASP A 227 7.08 -0.25 18.34
C ASP A 227 7.38 1.25 18.46
N ARG A 228 6.38 2.02 18.86
CA ARG A 228 6.59 3.44 19.12
C ARG A 228 6.01 3.88 20.43
N VAL A 229 6.69 4.82 21.07
CA VAL A 229 6.20 5.49 22.28
C VAL A 229 5.28 6.64 21.86
N LEU A 230 4.06 6.60 22.38
CA LEU A 230 3.04 7.62 22.19
C LEU A 230 2.93 8.45 23.46
N PRO A 231 3.21 9.76 23.45
CA PRO A 231 2.91 10.63 24.58
C PRO A 231 1.39 10.78 24.73
N LEU A 232 0.92 10.78 25.98
CA LEU A 232 -0.49 10.87 26.33
C LEU A 232 -0.82 12.27 26.84
N THR A 233 -1.83 12.90 26.22
CA THR A 233 -2.41 14.14 26.73
C THR A 233 -3.22 13.87 28.00
N GLU A 234 -3.63 14.92 28.73
CA GLU A 234 -4.45 14.75 29.93
C GLU A 234 -5.80 14.12 29.62
N GLU A 235 -6.42 14.50 28.49
CA GLU A 235 -7.66 13.91 28.04
C GLU A 235 -7.50 12.42 27.68
N ALA A 236 -6.41 12.05 27.02
CA ALA A 236 -6.12 10.65 26.73
C ALA A 236 -5.91 9.84 28.02
N MET A 237 -5.19 10.39 28.99
CA MET A 237 -4.99 9.78 30.31
C MET A 237 -6.32 9.59 31.07
N LYS A 238 -7.19 10.61 31.07
CA LYS A 238 -8.51 10.55 31.67
C LYS A 238 -9.35 9.44 31.06
N VAL A 239 -9.40 9.39 29.73
CA VAL A 239 -10.11 8.34 28.99
C VAL A 239 -9.62 6.95 29.38
N LEU A 240 -8.29 6.71 29.42
CA LEU A 240 -7.75 5.40 29.77
C LEU A 240 -8.05 5.00 31.23
N LYS A 241 -8.08 5.97 32.16
CA LYS A 241 -8.44 5.70 33.58
C LYS A 241 -9.92 5.35 33.74
N GLU A 242 -10.81 5.95 32.94
CA GLU A 242 -12.25 5.75 33.01
C GLU A 242 -12.72 4.52 32.23
N GLN A 243 -11.90 3.98 31.29
CA GLN A 243 -12.29 2.79 30.53
C GLN A 243 -12.19 1.51 31.35
N PRO A 244 -13.26 0.72 31.47
CA PRO A 244 -13.18 -0.60 32.03
C PRO A 244 -12.30 -1.49 31.17
N LEU A 245 -11.38 -2.20 31.81
CA LEU A 245 -10.53 -3.15 31.13
C LEU A 245 -11.33 -4.39 30.72
N THR A 246 -11.03 -4.91 29.53
CA THR A 246 -11.50 -6.23 29.13
C THR A 246 -10.76 -7.32 29.90
N THR A 247 -11.27 -8.54 29.91
CA THR A 247 -10.61 -9.71 30.53
C THR A 247 -9.20 -9.95 29.98
N SER A 248 -8.96 -9.55 28.73
CA SER A 248 -7.64 -9.61 28.08
C SER A 248 -6.74 -8.40 28.34
N GLY A 249 -7.18 -7.45 29.19
CA GLY A 249 -6.42 -6.26 29.57
C GLY A 249 -6.42 -5.12 28.52
N HIS A 250 -7.26 -5.20 27.48
CA HIS A 250 -7.40 -4.12 26.51
C HIS A 250 -8.30 -3.00 27.05
N PHE A 251 -7.99 -1.77 26.74
CA PHE A 251 -8.83 -0.62 27.09
C PHE A 251 -10.07 -0.50 26.17
N PHE A 252 -9.94 -0.89 24.91
CA PHE A 252 -11.00 -0.75 23.93
C PHE A 252 -11.26 -2.07 23.21
N GLN A 253 -12.52 -2.41 23.06
CA GLN A 253 -12.92 -3.61 22.33
C GLN A 253 -14.14 -3.32 21.46
N ALA A 254 -14.00 -3.61 20.17
CA ALA A 254 -15.10 -3.57 19.21
C ALA A 254 -14.81 -4.48 18.02
N SER A 255 -15.79 -5.24 17.56
CA SER A 255 -15.70 -5.82 16.22
C SER A 255 -15.83 -4.71 15.17
N ASN A 256 -15.21 -4.92 14.01
CA ASN A 256 -15.25 -3.93 12.92
C ASN A 256 -16.69 -3.55 12.51
N ASP A 257 -17.60 -4.53 12.47
CA ASP A 257 -18.99 -4.30 12.06
C ASP A 257 -19.77 -3.52 13.11
N LYS A 258 -19.64 -3.90 14.40
CA LYS A 258 -20.25 -3.14 15.51
C LYS A 258 -19.72 -1.71 15.53
N PHE A 259 -18.41 -1.53 15.42
CA PHE A 259 -17.80 -0.20 15.38
C PHE A 259 -18.35 0.62 14.23
N LYS A 260 -18.32 0.08 13.00
CA LYS A 260 -18.82 0.75 11.80
C LYS A 260 -20.30 1.14 11.92
N HIS A 261 -21.13 0.26 12.46
CA HIS A 261 -22.54 0.54 12.69
C HIS A 261 -22.74 1.73 13.63
N TYR A 262 -22.15 1.69 14.84
CA TYR A 262 -22.32 2.76 15.83
C TYR A 262 -21.63 4.07 15.44
N TRP A 263 -20.49 3.99 14.74
CA TRP A 263 -19.82 5.16 14.18
C TRP A 263 -20.70 5.90 13.16
N ASN A 264 -21.33 5.18 12.25
CA ASN A 264 -22.22 5.77 11.26
C ASN A 264 -23.47 6.38 11.94
N LYS A 265 -24.01 5.72 12.96
CA LYS A 265 -25.13 6.26 13.74
C LYS A 265 -24.73 7.54 14.51
N ALA A 266 -23.56 7.56 15.14
CA ALA A 266 -23.06 8.74 15.85
C ALA A 266 -22.87 9.94 14.90
N LYS A 267 -22.31 9.72 13.71
CA LYS A 267 -22.16 10.76 12.70
C LYS A 267 -23.51 11.32 12.22
N LEU A 268 -24.50 10.45 12.05
CA LEU A 268 -25.85 10.89 11.66
C LEU A 268 -26.47 11.78 12.74
N ILE A 269 -26.39 11.39 14.01
CA ILE A 269 -26.91 12.16 15.15
C ILE A 269 -26.16 13.50 15.28
N ALA A 270 -24.86 13.50 15.04
CA ALA A 270 -24.02 14.70 15.13
C ALA A 270 -24.09 15.59 13.87
N GLU A 271 -24.80 15.18 12.83
CA GLU A 271 -24.86 15.85 11.53
C GLU A 271 -23.47 16.06 10.88
N VAL A 272 -22.53 15.15 11.18
CA VAL A 272 -21.15 15.20 10.65
C VAL A 272 -21.04 14.40 9.36
N GLU A 273 -21.05 15.11 8.25
CA GLU A 273 -20.97 14.50 6.92
C GLU A 273 -19.53 14.34 6.43
N ASN A 274 -19.35 13.41 5.48
CA ASN A 274 -18.10 13.16 4.79
C ASN A 274 -16.89 13.04 5.73
N PHE A 275 -17.05 12.40 6.88
CA PHE A 275 -16.01 12.22 7.89
C PHE A 275 -15.84 10.74 8.24
N ARG A 276 -14.60 10.27 8.30
CA ARG A 276 -14.22 8.91 8.67
C ARG A 276 -13.50 8.91 10.01
N PHE A 277 -13.55 7.80 10.74
CA PHE A 277 -12.80 7.68 12.00
C PHE A 277 -11.30 7.97 11.82
N HIS A 278 -10.72 7.55 10.68
CA HIS A 278 -9.32 7.83 10.38
C HIS A 278 -9.02 9.33 10.19
N ASP A 279 -10.01 10.14 9.87
CA ASP A 279 -9.85 11.59 9.69
C ASP A 279 -9.63 12.29 11.05
N LEU A 280 -9.99 11.64 12.21
CA LEU A 280 -9.62 12.11 13.56
C LEU A 280 -8.09 12.22 13.72
N ARG A 281 -7.34 11.32 13.10
CA ARG A 281 -5.88 11.39 13.08
C ARG A 281 -5.40 12.64 12.33
N ALA A 282 -6.07 13.04 11.25
CA ALA A 282 -5.75 14.28 10.55
C ALA A 282 -6.03 15.50 11.44
N CYS A 283 -7.14 15.49 12.19
CA CYS A 283 -7.44 16.53 13.18
C CYS A 283 -6.35 16.62 14.26
N ALA A 284 -5.95 15.48 14.85
CA ALA A 284 -4.89 15.44 15.85
C ALA A 284 -3.56 16.00 15.33
N LEU A 285 -3.17 15.57 14.11
CA LEU A 285 -1.93 16.02 13.48
C LEU A 285 -1.96 17.53 13.22
N THR A 286 -3.08 18.08 12.75
CA THR A 286 -3.23 19.52 12.57
C THR A 286 -3.14 20.25 13.91
N ASN A 287 -3.80 19.74 14.96
CA ASN A 287 -3.77 20.35 16.29
C ASN A 287 -2.34 20.36 16.89
N PHE A 288 -1.51 19.36 16.62
CA PHE A 288 -0.12 19.34 17.09
C PHE A 288 0.74 20.48 16.51
N PHE A 289 0.41 20.98 15.33
CA PHE A 289 1.07 22.15 14.72
C PHE A 289 0.50 23.49 15.20
N LEU A 290 -0.64 23.48 15.88
CA LEU A 290 -1.32 24.68 16.36
C LEU A 290 -1.06 24.91 17.88
N PRO A 291 -1.25 26.13 18.38
CA PRO A 291 -1.27 26.39 19.82
C PRO A 291 -2.28 25.47 20.54
N PRO A 292 -1.97 25.02 21.76
CA PRO A 292 -0.79 25.37 22.58
C PRO A 292 0.46 24.53 22.27
N TYR A 293 0.36 23.49 21.40
CA TYR A 293 1.46 22.53 21.18
C TYR A 293 2.61 23.10 20.35
N ASN A 294 2.32 23.68 19.18
CA ASN A 294 3.31 24.24 18.24
C ASN A 294 4.49 23.28 17.97
N PHE A 295 4.22 21.98 17.82
CA PHE A 295 5.26 20.98 17.60
C PHE A 295 5.88 21.11 16.23
N SER A 296 7.18 20.87 16.14
CA SER A 296 7.90 20.79 14.87
C SER A 296 7.56 19.50 14.08
N ILE A 297 7.78 19.51 12.76
CA ILE A 297 7.56 18.33 11.90
C ILE A 297 8.27 17.07 12.44
N PRO A 298 9.55 17.10 12.86
CA PRO A 298 10.21 15.94 13.45
C PRO A 298 9.50 15.40 14.71
N MET A 299 9.01 16.27 15.59
CA MET A 299 8.26 15.85 16.78
C MET A 299 6.96 15.16 16.39
N VAL A 300 6.17 15.77 15.50
CA VAL A 300 4.92 15.18 15.01
C VAL A 300 5.17 13.87 14.26
N ALA A 301 6.25 13.76 13.48
CA ALA A 301 6.65 12.52 12.81
C ALA A 301 6.91 11.39 13.81
N LYS A 302 7.64 11.68 14.90
CA LYS A 302 7.95 10.73 15.97
C LYS A 302 6.68 10.27 16.69
N ILE A 303 5.79 11.19 17.06
CA ILE A 303 4.52 10.91 17.73
C ILE A 303 3.62 10.03 16.83
N SER A 304 3.49 10.42 15.59
CA SER A 304 2.55 9.80 14.65
C SER A 304 3.09 8.56 13.94
N GLY A 305 4.42 8.34 13.93
CA GLY A 305 5.07 7.25 13.23
C GLY A 305 5.05 7.40 11.71
N HIS A 306 5.19 8.63 11.19
CA HIS A 306 5.41 8.87 9.78
C HIS A 306 6.91 8.76 9.46
N LYS A 307 7.24 7.93 8.45
CA LYS A 307 8.63 7.78 7.97
C LYS A 307 9.04 8.91 7.02
N SER A 308 8.08 9.58 6.40
CA SER A 308 8.30 10.70 5.48
C SER A 308 7.69 11.99 6.01
N TRP A 309 8.50 13.02 6.15
CA TRP A 309 8.05 14.35 6.57
C TRP A 309 7.11 15.00 5.55
N LYS A 310 7.30 14.69 4.26
CA LYS A 310 6.45 15.16 3.17
C LYS A 310 4.96 14.80 3.35
N GLU A 311 4.69 13.69 4.07
CA GLU A 311 3.31 13.31 4.38
C GLU A 311 2.68 14.22 5.44
N LEU A 312 3.48 14.92 6.25
CA LEU A 312 3.04 15.82 7.32
C LEU A 312 2.88 17.27 6.87
N GLU A 313 3.57 17.72 5.81
CA GLU A 313 3.50 19.10 5.29
C GLU A 313 2.07 19.60 5.09
N ARG A 314 1.16 18.72 4.67
CA ARG A 314 -0.25 19.06 4.46
C ARG A 314 -1.02 19.43 5.74
N TYR A 315 -0.52 19.01 6.91
CA TYR A 315 -1.14 19.31 8.21
C TYR A 315 -0.52 20.55 8.83
N GLU A 316 0.67 20.92 8.42
CA GLU A 316 1.34 22.14 8.79
C GLU A 316 0.75 23.33 8.02
N ARG A 317 -0.41 23.79 8.48
CA ARG A 317 -1.07 24.97 7.91
C ARG A 317 -0.44 26.23 8.50
N MET A 318 0.81 26.53 8.13
CA MET A 318 1.39 27.81 8.47
C MET A 318 0.61 28.92 7.75
N LYS A 319 -0.16 29.69 8.52
CA LYS A 319 -0.67 30.97 8.02
C LYS A 319 0.55 31.88 7.81
N PRO A 320 0.69 32.59 6.68
CA PRO A 320 1.80 33.52 6.49
C PRO A 320 2.02 34.47 7.66
N ASN A 321 0.94 34.93 8.29
CA ASN A 321 0.99 35.78 9.49
C ASN A 321 1.61 35.10 10.73
N ALA A 322 1.49 33.79 10.88
CA ALA A 322 2.10 33.09 12.02
C ALA A 322 3.64 33.09 11.98
N VAL A 323 4.21 33.15 10.79
CA VAL A 323 5.67 33.31 10.61
C VAL A 323 6.08 34.72 11.03
N VAL A 324 5.34 35.74 10.59
CA VAL A 324 5.57 37.15 10.96
C VAL A 324 5.44 37.34 12.49
N ASP A 325 4.41 36.75 13.10
CA ASP A 325 4.18 36.83 14.55
C ASP A 325 5.33 36.20 15.36
N GLN A 326 5.93 35.11 14.86
CA GLN A 326 7.13 34.52 15.49
C GLN A 326 8.34 35.43 15.37
N PHE A 327 8.58 36.07 14.22
CA PHE A 327 9.66 37.06 14.08
C PHE A 327 9.48 38.26 15.01
N ILE A 328 8.25 38.72 15.24
CA ILE A 328 7.95 39.84 16.16
C ILE A 328 8.21 39.41 17.61
N LYS A 329 7.84 38.17 17.99
CA LYS A 329 8.07 37.65 19.36
C LYS A 329 9.55 37.45 19.70
N LEU A 330 10.40 37.14 18.71
CA LEU A 330 11.84 36.97 18.91
C LEU A 330 12.59 38.32 19.05
N LYS A 331 11.94 39.46 18.77
CA LYS A 331 12.51 40.80 18.97
C LYS A 331 12.13 41.46 20.30
N LYS A 332 11.36 40.79 21.15
CA LYS A 332 11.07 41.15 22.53
C LYS A 332 11.81 40.22 23.49
#